data_39fefad0327c1ac319fbf5abd6c7dbdc
#
_entry.id   39fefad0327c1ac319fbf5abd6c7dbdc
#
_cell.length_a   1.000
_cell.length_b   1.000
_cell.length_c   1.000
_cell.angle_alpha   90.00
_cell.angle_beta   90.00
_cell.angle_gamma   90.00
#
_symmetry.space_group_name_H-M   'P 1'
#
loop_
_entity.id
_entity.type
_entity.pdbx_description
1 polymer ?
#
loop_
_entity_poly.entity_id
_entity_poly.type
_entity_poly.pdbx_seq_one_letter_code
_entity_poly.pdbx_strand_id
1 'polypeptide(L)'
;MRKSLFFLFVVMLALFAGQAHAQRCLPKMKGIRLTAGMADGFYAKSASNNTGYTFGASLATYTKGGHQWVLGAEYLRRYHPYRESRIPTEQFTGEGGFFLGVLSDGSKTFFLSAGVSALAGYETVNGGRKLLFDGSTLCNKDGFLYGGAVTLQAETYLTDRLVLLLYGRERCLWGGSTERFHAQYGVGLKIMLD
;
A
#
# COMPACT_ATOMS: atom_id res chain seq x y z
N MET A 1 -0.34 31.63 -3.28
CA MET A 1 0.78 30.75 -3.59
C MET A 1 0.42 29.25 -3.65
N ARG A 2 -0.32 28.67 -2.69
CA ARG A 2 -0.68 27.23 -2.73
C ARG A 2 -1.54 26.81 -3.94
N LYS A 3 -2.48 27.64 -4.37
CA LYS A 3 -3.35 27.34 -5.54
C LYS A 3 -2.59 27.37 -6.87
N SER A 4 -1.61 28.26 -7.00
CA SER A 4 -0.77 28.34 -8.22
C SER A 4 0.17 27.16 -8.35
N LEU A 5 0.69 26.63 -7.23
CA LEU A 5 1.55 25.45 -7.22
C LEU A 5 0.77 24.19 -7.62
N PHE A 6 -0.47 24.07 -7.14
CA PHE A 6 -1.37 22.98 -7.52
C PHE A 6 -1.74 23.03 -9.01
N PHE A 7 -2.05 24.23 -9.52
CA PHE A 7 -2.35 24.42 -10.93
C PHE A 7 -1.14 24.11 -11.83
N LEU A 8 0.07 24.56 -11.43
CA LEU A 8 1.32 24.23 -12.12
C LEU A 8 1.58 22.72 -12.16
N PHE A 9 1.33 22.02 -11.05
CA PHE A 9 1.46 20.56 -10.96
C PHE A 9 0.46 19.82 -11.87
N VAL A 10 -0.78 20.27 -11.94
CA VAL A 10 -1.81 19.71 -12.83
C VAL A 10 -1.47 19.98 -14.30
N VAL A 11 -1.00 21.18 -14.65
CA VAL A 11 -0.56 21.52 -16.01
C VAL A 11 0.67 20.71 -16.40
N MET A 12 1.62 20.51 -15.50
CA MET A 12 2.78 19.65 -15.73
C MET A 12 2.37 18.18 -15.98
N LEU A 13 1.44 17.65 -15.19
CA LEU A 13 0.85 16.32 -15.43
C LEU A 13 0.15 16.20 -16.78
N ALA A 14 -0.57 17.24 -17.21
CA ALA A 14 -1.27 17.28 -18.50
C ALA A 14 -0.30 17.36 -19.70
N LEU A 15 0.83 18.05 -19.57
CA LEU A 15 1.85 18.14 -20.61
C LEU A 15 2.61 16.81 -20.85
N PHE A 16 2.73 15.96 -19.81
CA PHE A 16 3.32 14.63 -19.94
C PHE A 16 2.35 13.57 -20.52
N ALA A 17 1.04 13.87 -20.57
CA ALA A 17 0.03 12.95 -21.11
C ALA A 17 0.05 12.78 -22.64
N GLY A 18 0.91 13.49 -23.33
CA GLY A 18 0.79 13.72 -24.77
C GLY A 18 1.74 13.00 -25.70
N GLN A 19 2.35 11.84 -25.40
CA GLN A 19 3.01 11.03 -26.46
C GLN A 19 3.52 9.68 -25.91
N ALA A 20 2.71 8.63 -25.94
CA ALA A 20 3.26 7.28 -26.02
C ALA A 20 2.20 6.31 -26.53
N HIS A 21 2.27 5.98 -27.79
CA HIS A 21 1.60 4.81 -28.37
C HIS A 21 2.38 3.52 -28.09
N ALA A 22 2.98 3.39 -26.89
CA ALA A 22 3.63 2.16 -26.50
C ALA A 22 2.59 1.10 -26.14
N GLN A 23 2.83 -0.15 -26.51
CA GLN A 23 2.02 -1.28 -26.09
C GLN A 23 2.23 -1.49 -24.58
N ARG A 24 1.30 -0.99 -23.77
CA ARG A 24 1.33 -1.05 -22.30
C ARG A 24 0.58 -2.28 -21.79
N CYS A 25 0.97 -2.81 -20.65
CA CYS A 25 0.36 -3.99 -20.02
C CYS A 25 0.38 -5.25 -20.89
N LEU A 26 1.46 -5.48 -21.62
CA LEU A 26 1.63 -6.72 -22.38
C LEU A 26 1.75 -7.93 -21.45
N PRO A 27 1.24 -9.10 -21.88
CA PRO A 27 1.44 -10.33 -21.13
C PRO A 27 2.92 -10.63 -20.92
N LYS A 28 3.27 -11.07 -19.71
CA LYS A 28 4.63 -11.36 -19.21
C LYS A 28 5.48 -10.13 -18.89
N MET A 29 5.06 -8.89 -19.17
CA MET A 29 5.75 -7.72 -18.66
C MET A 29 5.80 -7.78 -17.12
N LYS A 30 6.92 -7.36 -16.57
CA LYS A 30 7.14 -7.31 -15.13
C LYS A 30 7.37 -5.86 -14.69
N GLY A 31 7.02 -5.56 -13.45
CA GLY A 31 7.30 -4.25 -12.87
C GLY A 31 7.59 -4.36 -11.39
N ILE A 32 8.59 -3.61 -10.93
CA ILE A 32 8.86 -3.45 -9.50
C ILE A 32 7.99 -2.31 -9.00
N ARG A 33 7.22 -2.56 -7.95
CA ARG A 33 6.37 -1.57 -7.28
C ARG A 33 7.00 -1.21 -5.95
N LEU A 34 7.08 0.09 -5.68
CA LEU A 34 7.41 0.64 -4.37
C LEU A 34 6.20 1.46 -3.91
N THR A 35 5.71 1.20 -2.72
CA THR A 35 4.51 1.84 -2.17
C THR A 35 4.80 2.47 -0.83
N ALA A 36 4.16 3.60 -0.56
CA ALA A 36 4.15 4.26 0.72
C ALA A 36 2.73 4.73 1.03
N GLY A 37 2.29 4.59 2.26
CA GLY A 37 0.93 4.92 2.62
C GLY A 37 0.72 5.13 4.11
N MET A 38 -0.53 5.40 4.43
CA MET A 38 -1.02 5.55 5.80
C MET A 38 -2.01 4.42 6.10
N ALA A 39 -2.01 3.96 7.34
CA ALA A 39 -2.95 2.97 7.85
C ALA A 39 -3.86 3.60 8.91
N ASP A 40 -5.15 3.24 8.85
CA ASP A 40 -6.20 3.56 9.83
C ASP A 40 -6.48 5.05 10.07
N GLY A 41 -5.98 5.94 9.20
CA GLY A 41 -6.17 7.38 9.33
C GLY A 41 -7.62 7.86 9.20
N PHE A 42 -8.53 7.07 8.59
CA PHE A 42 -9.94 7.44 8.43
C PHE A 42 -10.84 7.07 9.60
N TYR A 43 -10.47 6.07 10.40
CA TYR A 43 -11.29 5.57 11.51
C TYR A 43 -11.00 6.25 12.85
N ALA A 44 -9.90 6.99 12.94
CA ALA A 44 -9.55 7.66 14.18
C ALA A 44 -10.40 8.92 14.38
N LYS A 45 -11.30 8.93 15.36
CA LYS A 45 -12.02 10.14 15.85
C LYS A 45 -11.05 11.25 16.29
N SER A 46 -9.77 10.94 16.44
CA SER A 46 -8.66 11.86 16.65
C SER A 46 -7.50 11.42 15.76
N ALA A 47 -7.45 11.94 14.56
CA ALA A 47 -6.47 11.60 13.51
C ALA A 47 -4.99 11.74 13.94
N SER A 48 -4.73 12.40 15.06
CA SER A 48 -3.38 12.70 15.55
C SER A 48 -2.72 11.55 16.30
N ASN A 49 -3.47 10.58 16.84
CA ASN A 49 -2.89 9.65 17.83
C ASN A 49 -2.77 8.19 17.40
N ASN A 50 -3.40 7.76 16.31
CA ASN A 50 -3.47 6.34 15.94
C ASN A 50 -3.06 6.04 14.50
N THR A 51 -2.53 7.01 13.77
CA THR A 51 -2.15 6.83 12.38
C THR A 51 -0.86 6.06 12.27
N GLY A 52 -0.90 4.97 11.48
CA GLY A 52 0.29 4.22 11.09
C GLY A 52 0.79 4.64 9.71
N TYR A 53 2.00 4.24 9.40
CA TYR A 53 2.56 4.34 8.05
C TYR A 53 2.96 2.97 7.52
N THR A 54 2.94 2.84 6.20
CA THR A 54 3.28 1.61 5.51
C THR A 54 4.31 1.87 4.42
N PHE A 55 5.21 0.92 4.24
CA PHE A 55 6.12 0.86 3.11
C PHE A 55 6.09 -0.54 2.52
N GLY A 56 5.99 -0.64 1.21
CA GLY A 56 5.94 -1.93 0.53
C GLY A 56 6.82 -1.97 -0.72
N ALA A 57 7.31 -3.16 -1.01
CA ALA A 57 8.00 -3.48 -2.25
C ALA A 57 7.41 -4.77 -2.82
N SER A 58 7.06 -4.77 -4.10
CA SER A 58 6.47 -5.94 -4.75
C SER A 58 6.82 -6.03 -6.23
N LEU A 59 6.76 -7.24 -6.76
CA LEU A 59 6.89 -7.55 -8.16
C LEU A 59 5.49 -7.79 -8.74
N ALA A 60 5.15 -7.03 -9.78
CA ALA A 60 3.94 -7.23 -10.56
C ALA A 60 4.29 -7.92 -11.87
N THR A 61 3.51 -8.93 -12.27
CA THR A 61 3.65 -9.64 -13.55
C THR A 61 2.31 -9.57 -14.26
N TYR A 62 2.29 -8.96 -15.43
CA TYR A 62 1.08 -8.82 -16.23
C TYR A 62 0.70 -10.10 -16.95
N THR A 63 -0.60 -10.35 -17.04
CA THR A 63 -1.20 -11.43 -17.81
C THR A 63 -2.05 -10.86 -18.94
N LYS A 64 -2.68 -11.72 -19.73
CA LYS A 64 -3.59 -11.28 -20.80
C LYS A 64 -4.75 -10.45 -20.19
N GLY A 65 -5.19 -9.41 -20.91
CA GLY A 65 -6.31 -8.57 -20.49
C GLY A 65 -5.97 -7.49 -19.46
N GLY A 66 -4.66 -7.22 -19.19
CA GLY A 66 -4.26 -6.19 -18.23
C GLY A 66 -4.37 -6.62 -16.76
N HIS A 67 -4.64 -7.90 -16.52
CA HIS A 67 -4.59 -8.47 -15.17
C HIS A 67 -3.15 -8.65 -14.71
N GLN A 68 -2.91 -8.70 -13.40
CA GLN A 68 -1.54 -8.84 -12.87
C GLN A 68 -1.50 -9.72 -11.62
N TRP A 69 -0.47 -10.54 -11.53
CA TRP A 69 -0.03 -11.17 -10.30
C TRP A 69 0.92 -10.25 -9.58
N VAL A 70 0.76 -10.15 -8.26
CA VAL A 70 1.62 -9.35 -7.40
C VAL A 70 2.16 -10.23 -6.30
N LEU A 71 3.48 -10.19 -6.11
CA LEU A 71 4.18 -10.85 -5.01
C LEU A 71 5.08 -9.83 -4.34
N GLY A 72 5.00 -9.69 -3.02
CA GLY A 72 5.79 -8.67 -2.34
C GLY A 72 5.81 -8.79 -0.83
N ALA A 73 6.36 -7.76 -0.22
CA ALA A 73 6.40 -7.59 1.22
C ALA A 73 6.05 -6.16 1.61
N GLU A 74 5.47 -6.01 2.78
CA GLU A 74 5.06 -4.73 3.33
C GLU A 74 5.47 -4.65 4.80
N TYR A 75 5.96 -3.49 5.19
CA TYR A 75 6.19 -3.07 6.56
C TYR A 75 5.14 -2.06 6.96
N LEU A 76 4.48 -2.28 8.09
CA LEU A 76 3.53 -1.36 8.71
C LEU A 76 3.98 -1.05 10.13
N ARG A 77 3.96 0.21 10.51
CA ARG A 77 4.19 0.65 11.88
C ARG A 77 3.07 1.56 12.34
N ARG A 78 2.52 1.24 13.52
CA ARG A 78 1.47 2.01 14.21
C ARG A 78 1.93 2.37 15.60
N TYR A 79 1.31 3.43 16.13
CA TYR A 79 1.55 3.86 17.49
C TYR A 79 0.23 3.84 18.27
N HIS A 80 0.24 3.15 19.41
CA HIS A 80 -0.88 3.12 20.33
C HIS A 80 -0.60 4.06 21.50
N PRO A 81 -1.49 5.01 21.82
CA PRO A 81 -1.30 5.90 22.95
C PRO A 81 -1.39 5.10 24.26
N TYR A 82 -0.43 5.29 25.14
CA TYR A 82 -0.42 4.73 26.46
C TYR A 82 0.09 5.77 27.46
N ARG A 83 -0.81 6.34 28.28
CA ARG A 83 -0.50 7.45 29.19
C ARG A 83 0.20 8.61 28.46
N GLU A 84 1.43 8.94 28.84
CA GLU A 84 2.25 10.01 28.24
C GLU A 84 3.17 9.49 27.12
N SER A 85 3.15 8.19 26.80
CA SER A 85 4.00 7.58 25.79
C SER A 85 3.19 6.89 24.69
N ARG A 86 3.89 6.40 23.65
CA ARG A 86 3.30 5.68 22.55
C ARG A 86 3.98 4.34 22.39
N ILE A 87 3.20 3.28 22.35
CA ILE A 87 3.70 1.91 22.15
C ILE A 87 3.68 1.60 20.67
N PRO A 88 4.84 1.34 20.05
CA PRO A 88 4.90 0.96 18.63
C PRO A 88 4.45 -0.48 18.46
N THR A 89 3.63 -0.72 17.42
CA THR A 89 3.33 -2.03 16.87
C THR A 89 3.84 -2.07 15.46
N GLU A 90 4.62 -3.08 15.13
CA GLU A 90 5.26 -3.27 13.84
C GLU A 90 4.79 -4.58 13.23
N GLN A 91 4.45 -4.56 11.95
CA GLN A 91 4.01 -5.73 11.19
C GLN A 91 4.88 -5.87 9.94
N PHE A 92 5.41 -7.06 9.73
CA PHE A 92 6.08 -7.47 8.51
C PHE A 92 5.21 -8.51 7.82
N THR A 93 4.69 -8.21 6.65
CA THR A 93 3.78 -9.11 5.93
C THR A 93 4.28 -9.37 4.52
N GLY A 94 4.31 -10.65 4.12
CA GLY A 94 4.40 -11.05 2.73
C GLY A 94 3.02 -11.03 2.09
N GLU A 95 2.94 -10.69 0.83
CA GLU A 95 1.73 -10.60 0.03
C GLU A 95 1.84 -11.43 -1.25
N GLY A 96 0.80 -12.22 -1.54
CA GLY A 96 0.58 -12.81 -2.85
C GLY A 96 -0.84 -12.52 -3.30
N GLY A 97 -1.01 -11.84 -4.45
CA GLY A 97 -2.31 -11.37 -4.88
C GLY A 97 -2.52 -11.38 -6.38
N PHE A 98 -3.79 -11.32 -6.76
CA PHE A 98 -4.23 -11.21 -8.15
C PHE A 98 -5.11 -9.98 -8.31
N PHE A 99 -4.79 -9.16 -9.33
CA PHE A 99 -5.48 -7.91 -9.64
C PHE A 99 -6.13 -8.01 -11.01
N LEU A 100 -7.42 -7.75 -11.05
CA LEU A 100 -8.22 -7.67 -12.28
C LEU A 100 -8.16 -6.24 -12.80
N GLY A 101 -7.77 -6.05 -14.06
CA GLY A 101 -7.96 -4.79 -14.76
C GLY A 101 -9.45 -4.60 -15.01
N VAL A 102 -10.05 -3.55 -14.43
CA VAL A 102 -11.48 -3.26 -14.50
C VAL A 102 -11.76 -2.26 -15.61
N LEU A 103 -10.97 -1.19 -15.66
CA LEU A 103 -11.12 -0.11 -16.64
C LEU A 103 -9.76 0.30 -17.18
N SER A 104 -9.73 0.71 -18.44
CA SER A 104 -8.60 1.40 -19.04
C SER A 104 -9.12 2.47 -20.01
N ASP A 105 -8.39 3.57 -20.12
CA ASP A 105 -8.69 4.58 -21.13
C ASP A 105 -8.28 4.11 -22.54
N GLY A 106 -8.79 4.77 -23.58
CA GLY A 106 -8.51 4.44 -24.98
C GLY A 106 -7.03 4.60 -25.35
N SER A 107 -6.31 5.52 -24.70
CA SER A 107 -4.86 5.75 -24.87
C SER A 107 -3.99 4.80 -24.06
N LYS A 108 -4.61 3.97 -23.19
CA LYS A 108 -3.94 3.05 -22.27
C LYS A 108 -2.89 3.73 -21.38
N THR A 109 -3.21 4.94 -20.98
CA THR A 109 -2.41 5.73 -20.04
C THR A 109 -2.89 5.56 -18.61
N PHE A 110 -4.20 5.33 -18.44
CA PHE A 110 -4.84 5.14 -17.15
C PHE A 110 -5.45 3.74 -17.05
N PHE A 111 -5.24 3.08 -15.91
CA PHE A 111 -5.83 1.77 -15.60
C PHE A 111 -6.40 1.79 -14.21
N LEU A 112 -7.57 1.21 -14.03
CA LEU A 112 -8.18 0.93 -12.74
C LEU A 112 -8.23 -0.58 -12.55
N SER A 113 -7.74 -1.05 -11.41
CA SER A 113 -7.69 -2.47 -11.08
C SER A 113 -8.26 -2.71 -9.69
N ALA A 114 -8.95 -3.84 -9.54
CA ALA A 114 -9.38 -4.36 -8.25
C ALA A 114 -8.67 -5.69 -7.99
N GLY A 115 -8.16 -5.89 -6.78
CA GLY A 115 -7.38 -7.07 -6.44
C GLY A 115 -7.73 -7.68 -5.11
N VAL A 116 -7.43 -8.97 -5.01
CA VAL A 116 -7.47 -9.72 -3.77
C VAL A 116 -6.11 -10.32 -3.49
N SER A 117 -5.71 -10.33 -2.23
CA SER A 117 -4.39 -10.82 -1.81
C SER A 117 -4.49 -11.68 -0.57
N ALA A 118 -3.66 -12.71 -0.49
CA ALA A 118 -3.36 -13.42 0.73
C ALA A 118 -2.14 -12.77 1.40
N LEU A 119 -2.21 -12.66 2.73
CA LEU A 119 -1.19 -12.04 3.56
C LEU A 119 -0.74 -13.03 4.63
N ALA A 120 0.58 -13.08 4.86
CA ALA A 120 1.16 -13.82 5.96
C ALA A 120 2.37 -13.05 6.50
N GLY A 121 2.54 -13.05 7.83
CA GLY A 121 3.61 -12.24 8.40
C GLY A 121 3.76 -12.38 9.90
N TYR A 122 4.38 -11.40 10.50
CA TYR A 122 4.68 -11.37 11.91
C TYR A 122 4.42 -9.97 12.50
N GLU A 123 3.81 -9.93 13.67
CA GLU A 123 3.57 -8.73 14.45
C GLU A 123 4.48 -8.72 15.67
N THR A 124 5.10 -7.58 15.94
CA THR A 124 5.83 -7.34 17.18
C THR A 124 5.33 -6.07 17.86
N VAL A 125 5.15 -6.14 19.15
CA VAL A 125 4.68 -5.02 19.98
C VAL A 125 5.84 -4.54 20.85
N ASN A 126 6.10 -3.23 20.83
CA ASN A 126 7.19 -2.59 21.60
C ASN A 126 8.58 -3.20 21.33
N GLY A 127 8.81 -3.71 20.10
CA GLY A 127 10.07 -4.40 19.73
C GLY A 127 10.34 -5.65 20.56
N GLY A 128 9.30 -6.38 20.99
CA GLY A 128 9.37 -7.57 21.82
C GLY A 128 9.61 -7.30 23.31
N ARG A 129 9.69 -6.03 23.73
CA ARG A 129 9.92 -5.66 25.14
C ARG A 129 8.60 -5.66 25.90
N LYS A 130 8.48 -6.52 26.89
CA LYS A 130 7.27 -6.63 27.73
C LYS A 130 7.20 -5.57 28.82
N LEU A 131 8.34 -5.10 29.31
CA LEU A 131 8.39 -4.12 30.40
C LEU A 131 8.29 -2.70 29.81
N LEU A 132 7.35 -1.92 30.30
CA LEU A 132 7.18 -0.51 29.99
C LEU A 132 8.01 0.37 30.92
N PHE A 133 8.13 1.65 30.55
CA PHE A 133 8.91 2.66 31.32
C PHE A 133 8.39 2.90 32.76
N ASP A 134 7.11 2.62 32.98
CA ASP A 134 6.43 2.78 34.28
C ASP A 134 6.41 1.49 35.11
N GLY A 135 7.15 0.46 34.71
CA GLY A 135 7.19 -0.84 35.36
C GLY A 135 6.00 -1.76 35.06
N SER A 136 5.04 -1.31 34.25
CA SER A 136 3.92 -2.14 33.81
C SER A 136 4.37 -3.16 32.78
N THR A 137 3.71 -4.33 32.76
CA THR A 137 4.01 -5.40 31.80
C THR A 137 2.96 -5.43 30.69
N LEU A 138 3.39 -5.45 29.43
CA LEU A 138 2.53 -5.65 28.28
C LEU A 138 2.00 -7.09 28.25
N CYS A 139 0.68 -7.22 28.19
CA CYS A 139 0.01 -8.52 28.00
C CYS A 139 0.00 -8.98 26.54
N ASN A 140 0.20 -8.06 25.60
CA ASN A 140 0.24 -8.35 24.18
C ASN A 140 1.45 -9.21 23.83
N LYS A 141 1.23 -10.21 22.99
CA LYS A 141 2.28 -11.13 22.54
C LYS A 141 2.56 -10.86 21.07
N ASP A 142 3.84 -10.92 20.74
CA ASP A 142 4.27 -11.04 19.35
C ASP A 142 3.65 -12.30 18.74
N GLY A 143 3.21 -12.24 17.51
CA GLY A 143 2.48 -13.33 16.91
C GLY A 143 2.59 -13.39 15.40
N PHE A 144 2.29 -14.59 14.88
CA PHE A 144 2.16 -14.80 13.45
C PHE A 144 0.83 -14.24 12.97
N LEU A 145 0.89 -13.47 11.87
CA LEU A 145 -0.27 -12.89 11.19
C LEU A 145 -0.58 -13.68 9.93
N TYR A 146 -1.86 -13.87 9.67
CA TYR A 146 -2.34 -14.37 8.38
C TYR A 146 -3.68 -13.73 8.04
N GLY A 147 -3.98 -13.65 6.76
CA GLY A 147 -5.23 -13.05 6.34
C GLY A 147 -5.29 -12.73 4.88
N GLY A 148 -6.10 -11.73 4.56
CA GLY A 148 -6.28 -11.27 3.20
C GLY A 148 -6.49 -9.77 3.10
N ALA A 149 -6.43 -9.27 1.88
CA ALA A 149 -6.74 -7.88 1.58
C ALA A 149 -7.55 -7.76 0.30
N VAL A 150 -8.39 -6.73 0.25
CA VAL A 150 -9.04 -6.25 -0.96
C VAL A 150 -8.43 -4.89 -1.29
N THR A 151 -8.00 -4.71 -2.52
CA THR A 151 -7.31 -3.49 -2.96
C THR A 151 -7.98 -2.93 -4.20
N LEU A 152 -8.23 -1.63 -4.19
CA LEU A 152 -8.57 -0.85 -5.39
C LEU A 152 -7.34 -0.01 -5.75
N GLN A 153 -6.93 -0.04 -7.01
CA GLN A 153 -5.69 0.59 -7.46
C GLN A 153 -5.91 1.31 -8.78
N ALA A 154 -5.45 2.56 -8.86
CA ALA A 154 -5.36 3.35 -10.06
C ALA A 154 -3.90 3.47 -10.48
N GLU A 155 -3.61 3.23 -11.75
CA GLU A 155 -2.28 3.30 -12.36
C GLU A 155 -2.30 4.36 -13.46
N THR A 156 -1.33 5.27 -13.43
CA THR A 156 -1.14 6.27 -14.49
C THR A 156 0.28 6.20 -15.01
N TYR A 157 0.43 5.92 -16.29
CA TYR A 157 1.73 5.90 -16.95
C TYR A 157 2.26 7.31 -17.14
N LEU A 158 3.34 7.65 -16.47
CA LEU A 158 4.07 8.90 -16.65
C LEU A 158 5.02 8.81 -17.86
N THR A 159 5.64 7.66 -18.01
CA THR A 159 6.45 7.28 -19.17
C THR A 159 6.19 5.80 -19.49
N ASP A 160 6.81 5.24 -20.51
CA ASP A 160 6.66 3.81 -20.85
C ASP A 160 7.21 2.89 -19.76
N ARG A 161 8.12 3.39 -18.91
CA ARG A 161 8.75 2.64 -17.84
C ARG A 161 8.30 3.04 -16.44
N LEU A 162 7.76 4.25 -16.27
CA LEU A 162 7.41 4.78 -14.96
C LEU A 162 5.90 4.94 -14.83
N VAL A 163 5.32 4.30 -13.84
CA VAL A 163 3.88 4.33 -13.56
C VAL A 163 3.66 4.85 -12.14
N LEU A 164 2.80 5.85 -12.01
CA LEU A 164 2.30 6.33 -10.74
C LEU A 164 1.14 5.45 -10.29
N LEU A 165 1.15 5.07 -9.02
CA LEU A 165 0.11 4.27 -8.37
C LEU A 165 -0.61 5.10 -7.31
N LEU A 166 -1.93 4.98 -7.27
CA LEU A 166 -2.76 5.35 -6.14
C LEU A 166 -3.51 4.10 -5.70
N TYR A 167 -3.58 3.83 -4.40
CA TYR A 167 -4.29 2.65 -3.92
C TYR A 167 -5.06 2.93 -2.64
N GLY A 168 -6.18 2.23 -2.51
CA GLY A 168 -6.92 2.04 -1.28
C GLY A 168 -7.07 0.55 -1.02
N ARG A 169 -6.82 0.12 0.20
CA ARG A 169 -6.80 -1.30 0.60
C ARG A 169 -7.48 -1.47 1.93
N GLU A 170 -8.29 -2.52 2.04
CA GLU A 170 -8.78 -3.03 3.32
C GLU A 170 -8.13 -4.37 3.61
N ARG A 171 -7.49 -4.49 4.78
CA ARG A 171 -6.84 -5.73 5.23
C ARG A 171 -7.65 -6.35 6.34
N CYS A 172 -7.80 -7.67 6.29
CA CYS A 172 -8.39 -8.46 7.38
C CYS A 172 -7.34 -9.48 7.83
N LEU A 173 -6.82 -9.31 9.05
CA LEU A 173 -5.72 -10.10 9.61
C LEU A 173 -6.16 -10.80 10.90
N TRP A 174 -5.71 -12.02 11.05
CA TRP A 174 -5.88 -12.85 12.25
C TRP A 174 -4.51 -13.20 12.83
N GLY A 175 -4.50 -13.55 14.11
CA GLY A 175 -3.30 -13.98 14.84
C GLY A 175 -2.59 -12.87 15.59
N GLY A 176 -2.85 -11.60 15.28
CA GLY A 176 -2.29 -10.45 15.99
C GLY A 176 -3.00 -10.12 17.29
N SER A 177 -2.40 -9.23 18.05
CA SER A 177 -2.95 -8.68 19.29
C SER A 177 -3.70 -7.36 19.07
N THR A 178 -3.75 -6.87 17.84
CA THR A 178 -4.42 -5.63 17.43
C THR A 178 -5.75 -5.91 16.70
N GLU A 179 -6.41 -4.85 16.25
CA GLU A 179 -7.64 -4.95 15.47
C GLU A 179 -7.46 -5.80 14.21
N ARG A 180 -8.54 -6.45 13.76
CA ARG A 180 -8.51 -7.34 12.60
C ARG A 180 -8.55 -6.60 11.26
N PHE A 181 -9.24 -5.45 11.23
CA PHE A 181 -9.46 -4.66 10.02
C PHE A 181 -8.57 -3.43 10.02
N HIS A 182 -7.89 -3.21 8.90
CA HIS A 182 -6.97 -2.09 8.71
C HIS A 182 -7.18 -1.49 7.33
N ALA A 183 -7.73 -0.27 7.30
CA ALA A 183 -7.80 0.51 6.08
C ALA A 183 -6.46 1.17 5.78
N GLN A 184 -5.99 1.03 4.56
CA GLN A 184 -4.77 1.65 4.07
C GLN A 184 -5.05 2.45 2.80
N TYR A 185 -4.35 3.55 2.64
CA TYR A 185 -4.34 4.31 1.41
C TYR A 185 -2.96 4.93 1.20
N GLY A 186 -2.58 5.03 -0.04
CA GLY A 186 -1.24 5.53 -0.33
C GLY A 186 -0.97 5.72 -1.81
N VAL A 187 0.28 6.03 -2.05
CA VAL A 187 0.84 6.23 -3.37
C VAL A 187 1.98 5.26 -3.61
N GLY A 188 2.32 5.05 -4.85
CA GLY A 188 3.48 4.24 -5.20
C GLY A 188 4.02 4.59 -6.58
N LEU A 189 5.19 4.05 -6.84
CA LEU A 189 5.81 4.06 -8.15
C LEU A 189 6.04 2.64 -8.62
N LYS A 190 5.72 2.37 -9.88
CA LYS A 190 6.05 1.11 -10.53
C LYS A 190 7.03 1.38 -11.67
N ILE A 191 8.13 0.66 -11.67
CA ILE A 191 9.14 0.68 -12.73
C ILE A 191 8.96 -0.59 -13.55
N MET A 192 8.61 -0.41 -14.83
CA MET A 192 8.44 -1.51 -15.77
C MET A 192 9.80 -2.05 -16.18
N LEU A 193 9.93 -3.36 -16.10
CA LEU A 193 11.09 -4.12 -16.55
C LEU A 193 10.79 -4.65 -17.96
N ASP A 194 11.72 -4.52 -18.86
CA ASP A 194 11.63 -5.04 -20.22
C ASP A 194 11.68 -6.57 -20.25
#